data_1354a6e4f871d4a60bf11c85e0b6b8c0
#
_entry.id   1354a6e4f871d4a60bf11c85e0b6b8c0
#
_cell.length_a   1.000
_cell.length_b   1.000
_cell.length_c   1.000
_cell.angle_alpha   90.00
_cell.angle_beta   90.00
_cell.angle_gamma   90.00
#
_symmetry.space_group_name_H-M   'P 1'
#
loop_
_entity.id
_entity.type
_entity.pdbx_description
1 polymer ?
#
loop_
_entity_poly.entity_id
_entity_poly.type
_entity_poly.pdbx_seq_one_letter_code
_entity_poly.pdbx_strand_id
1 'polypeptide(L)'
;MNERHHEPTEPTPQPEAEQHHEAEPKPSPAIYVASLADYNNGILHGKWIDAAREPEDIQADINDILDSSREPNAEEWAIHDYEQFGRWRVDEYDSIEQVSRIARGIAEHGYAYAAWADVFDGEPASFDIDSFRESYLGHYDSVTDYVEQMADDLGYTHELDKLPEHLRDYVRIDYAAIANDMHLSGDIAAVGDPNGGVWIFRTNL
;
A
#
# COMPACT_ATOMS: atom_id res chain seq x y z
N MET A 1 -20.03 13.25 72.11
CA MET A 1 -18.89 13.43 71.22
C MET A 1 -18.87 12.24 70.30
N ASN A 2 -19.29 12.43 69.04
CA ASN A 2 -19.45 11.35 68.07
C ASN A 2 -18.53 11.71 66.89
N GLU A 3 -17.33 11.13 66.88
CA GLU A 3 -16.35 11.26 65.80
C GLU A 3 -16.77 10.32 64.69
N ARG A 4 -17.17 10.88 63.53
CA ARG A 4 -17.41 10.14 62.28
C ARG A 4 -16.06 9.99 61.56
N HIS A 5 -15.58 8.76 61.49
CA HIS A 5 -14.51 8.41 60.57
C HIS A 5 -14.98 8.59 59.12
N HIS A 6 -14.25 9.42 58.39
CA HIS A 6 -14.41 9.61 56.94
C HIS A 6 -13.45 8.63 56.27
N GLU A 7 -13.98 7.57 55.64
CA GLU A 7 -13.22 6.70 54.77
C GLU A 7 -12.90 7.42 53.45
N PRO A 8 -11.68 7.35 52.93
CA PRO A 8 -11.36 7.90 51.60
C PRO A 8 -11.92 6.98 50.52
N THR A 9 -12.77 7.55 49.69
CA THR A 9 -13.32 6.93 48.47
C THR A 9 -12.20 6.74 47.47
N GLU A 10 -11.92 5.49 47.09
CA GLU A 10 -11.03 5.18 45.95
C GLU A 10 -11.59 5.73 44.65
N PRO A 11 -10.75 6.30 43.78
CA PRO A 11 -11.20 6.76 42.47
C PRO A 11 -11.54 5.58 41.55
N THR A 12 -12.77 5.54 41.09
CA THR A 12 -13.25 4.61 40.05
C THR A 12 -12.40 4.76 38.81
N PRO A 13 -11.84 3.65 38.22
CA PRO A 13 -11.13 3.75 36.97
C PRO A 13 -12.10 4.21 35.84
N GLN A 14 -11.74 5.30 35.18
CA GLN A 14 -12.40 5.73 33.96
C GLN A 14 -12.11 4.72 32.86
N PRO A 15 -13.10 4.34 32.02
CA PRO A 15 -12.83 3.49 30.87
C PRO A 15 -11.87 4.24 29.94
N GLU A 16 -10.76 3.55 29.61
CA GLU A 16 -9.84 4.01 28.56
C GLU A 16 -10.63 4.21 27.28
N ALA A 17 -10.59 5.42 26.76
CA ALA A 17 -11.19 5.75 25.47
C ALA A 17 -10.50 4.88 24.40
N GLU A 18 -11.23 3.88 23.91
CA GLU A 18 -10.86 3.18 22.68
C GLU A 18 -10.68 4.24 21.60
N GLN A 19 -9.43 4.44 21.21
CA GLN A 19 -9.12 5.26 20.03
C GLN A 19 -9.66 4.49 18.81
N HIS A 20 -10.86 4.85 18.39
CA HIS A 20 -11.35 4.49 17.08
C HIS A 20 -10.39 5.12 16.06
N HIS A 21 -9.44 4.36 15.55
CA HIS A 21 -8.83 4.64 14.28
C HIS A 21 -9.97 4.56 13.26
N GLU A 22 -10.50 5.72 12.86
CA GLU A 22 -11.31 5.79 11.65
C GLU A 22 -10.45 5.22 10.53
N ALA A 23 -10.90 4.11 9.96
CA ALA A 23 -10.21 3.50 8.83
C ALA A 23 -10.11 4.56 7.72
N GLU A 24 -8.91 4.87 7.30
CA GLU A 24 -8.70 5.79 6.17
C GLU A 24 -9.54 5.32 4.97
N PRO A 25 -10.20 6.23 4.25
CA PRO A 25 -10.99 5.86 3.09
C PRO A 25 -10.10 5.13 2.09
N LYS A 26 -10.53 3.96 1.64
CA LYS A 26 -9.79 3.17 0.66
C LYS A 26 -9.60 4.00 -0.61
N PRO A 27 -8.42 3.92 -1.25
CA PRO A 27 -8.20 4.61 -2.52
C PRO A 27 -9.20 4.15 -3.59
N SER A 28 -9.61 5.08 -4.44
CA SER A 28 -10.49 4.85 -5.59
C SER A 28 -9.78 5.32 -6.87
N PRO A 29 -8.86 4.50 -7.43
CA PRO A 29 -8.08 4.88 -8.59
C PRO A 29 -8.97 5.19 -9.80
N ALA A 30 -8.70 6.30 -10.48
CA ALA A 30 -9.44 6.70 -11.67
C ALA A 30 -8.49 7.18 -12.78
N ILE A 31 -8.93 7.03 -14.03
CA ILE A 31 -8.23 7.53 -15.23
C ILE A 31 -9.11 8.51 -15.98
N TYR A 32 -8.50 9.54 -16.56
CA TYR A 32 -9.17 10.42 -17.51
C TYR A 32 -8.84 9.99 -18.92
N VAL A 33 -9.83 9.47 -19.63
CA VAL A 33 -9.68 9.02 -21.02
C VAL A 33 -10.30 10.03 -21.96
N ALA A 34 -9.59 10.37 -23.04
CA ALA A 34 -10.06 11.31 -24.05
C ALA A 34 -9.93 10.75 -25.47
N SER A 35 -10.83 11.19 -26.35
CA SER A 35 -10.75 10.96 -27.81
C SER A 35 -9.59 11.76 -28.39
N LEU A 36 -8.66 11.09 -29.08
CA LEU A 36 -7.53 11.75 -29.76
C LEU A 36 -7.97 12.57 -30.96
N ALA A 37 -9.03 12.16 -31.64
CA ALA A 37 -9.57 12.92 -32.78
C ALA A 37 -10.08 14.30 -32.34
N ASP A 38 -10.85 14.37 -31.27
CA ASP A 38 -11.32 15.62 -30.67
C ASP A 38 -10.17 16.46 -30.13
N TYR A 39 -9.25 15.84 -29.38
CA TYR A 39 -8.10 16.52 -28.80
C TYR A 39 -7.23 17.21 -29.83
N ASN A 40 -6.95 16.54 -30.99
CA ASN A 40 -6.19 17.09 -32.09
C ASN A 40 -6.88 18.29 -32.73
N ASN A 41 -8.21 18.38 -32.61
CA ASN A 41 -9.02 19.52 -33.09
C ASN A 41 -9.23 20.60 -32.02
N GLY A 42 -8.55 20.47 -30.86
CA GLY A 42 -8.61 21.44 -29.76
C GLY A 42 -9.87 21.31 -28.87
N ILE A 43 -10.56 20.17 -28.94
CA ILE A 43 -11.76 19.87 -28.17
C ILE A 43 -11.38 18.85 -27.09
N LEU A 44 -11.58 19.19 -25.82
CA LEU A 44 -11.43 18.25 -24.70
C LEU A 44 -12.71 17.41 -24.61
N HIS A 45 -12.71 16.23 -25.24
CA HIS A 45 -13.80 15.26 -25.20
C HIS A 45 -13.34 13.98 -24.55
N GLY A 46 -13.73 13.79 -23.28
CA GLY A 46 -13.31 12.66 -22.44
C GLY A 46 -14.06 12.66 -21.11
N LYS A 47 -13.82 11.64 -20.31
CA LYS A 47 -14.36 11.55 -18.94
C LYS A 47 -13.42 10.83 -17.99
N TRP A 48 -13.60 11.05 -16.70
CA TRP A 48 -13.03 10.24 -15.65
C TRP A 48 -13.77 8.90 -15.59
N ILE A 49 -13.00 7.82 -15.50
CA ILE A 49 -13.49 6.43 -15.41
C ILE A 49 -12.89 5.82 -14.16
N ASP A 50 -13.72 5.20 -13.33
CA ASP A 50 -13.26 4.35 -12.22
C ASP A 50 -12.45 3.18 -12.79
N ALA A 51 -11.16 3.14 -12.45
CA ALA A 51 -10.24 2.14 -12.96
C ALA A 51 -10.26 0.82 -12.17
N ALA A 52 -10.89 0.78 -10.99
CA ALA A 52 -10.99 -0.41 -10.16
C ALA A 52 -12.17 -1.33 -10.56
N ARG A 53 -12.50 -1.34 -11.84
CA ARG A 53 -13.57 -2.16 -12.46
C ARG A 53 -12.96 -3.22 -13.37
N GLU A 54 -13.80 -4.13 -13.89
CA GLU A 54 -13.36 -5.10 -14.90
C GLU A 54 -12.94 -4.38 -16.20
N PRO A 55 -11.90 -4.88 -16.91
CA PRO A 55 -11.40 -4.24 -18.13
C PRO A 55 -12.49 -4.01 -19.19
N GLU A 56 -13.42 -4.96 -19.33
CA GLU A 56 -14.52 -4.89 -20.30
C GLU A 56 -15.47 -3.72 -20.00
N ASP A 57 -15.73 -3.43 -18.74
CA ASP A 57 -16.58 -2.32 -18.31
C ASP A 57 -15.90 -0.97 -18.58
N ILE A 58 -14.58 -0.89 -18.37
CA ILE A 58 -13.78 0.29 -18.67
C ILE A 58 -13.76 0.51 -20.18
N GLN A 59 -13.55 -0.55 -20.96
CA GLN A 59 -13.56 -0.49 -22.42
C GLN A 59 -14.92 -0.06 -22.98
N ALA A 60 -16.02 -0.48 -22.35
CA ALA A 60 -17.35 -0.01 -22.73
C ALA A 60 -17.49 1.52 -22.54
N ASP A 61 -17.02 2.05 -21.41
CA ASP A 61 -17.00 3.49 -21.17
C ASP A 61 -16.13 4.25 -22.17
N ILE A 62 -15.00 3.68 -22.59
CA ILE A 62 -14.13 4.24 -23.63
C ILE A 62 -14.86 4.28 -24.96
N ASN A 63 -15.54 3.20 -25.35
CA ASN A 63 -16.33 3.15 -26.59
C ASN A 63 -17.44 4.21 -26.58
N ASP A 64 -18.12 4.43 -25.44
CA ASP A 64 -19.14 5.48 -25.30
C ASP A 64 -18.55 6.89 -25.51
N ILE A 65 -17.29 7.14 -25.08
CA ILE A 65 -16.59 8.40 -25.35
C ILE A 65 -16.41 8.57 -26.88
N LEU A 66 -15.89 7.54 -27.56
CA LEU A 66 -15.63 7.57 -28.99
C LEU A 66 -16.92 7.72 -29.79
N ASP A 67 -17.98 6.97 -29.45
CA ASP A 67 -19.29 7.01 -30.11
C ASP A 67 -19.98 8.38 -29.96
N SER A 68 -19.72 9.10 -28.87
CA SER A 68 -20.26 10.43 -28.60
C SER A 68 -19.41 11.58 -29.16
N SER A 69 -18.28 11.27 -29.81
CA SER A 69 -17.41 12.26 -30.44
C SER A 69 -18.15 13.02 -31.54
N ARG A 70 -17.75 14.28 -31.74
CA ARG A 70 -18.23 15.13 -32.85
C ARG A 70 -17.38 14.98 -34.10
N GLU A 71 -16.20 14.37 -33.96
CA GLU A 71 -15.28 14.14 -35.04
C GLU A 71 -15.65 12.85 -35.80
N PRO A 72 -15.76 12.86 -37.09
CA PRO A 72 -16.04 11.65 -37.85
C PRO A 72 -14.87 10.66 -37.75
N ASN A 73 -15.21 9.39 -37.49
CA ASN A 73 -14.24 8.30 -37.35
C ASN A 73 -13.28 8.47 -36.15
N ALA A 74 -13.79 8.93 -35.00
CA ALA A 74 -13.04 8.89 -33.76
C ALA A 74 -12.88 7.41 -33.33
N GLU A 75 -11.71 6.84 -33.50
CA GLU A 75 -11.39 5.44 -33.19
C GLU A 75 -10.24 5.31 -32.17
N GLU A 76 -9.49 6.39 -31.95
CA GLU A 76 -8.31 6.41 -31.08
C GLU A 76 -8.58 7.20 -29.82
N TRP A 77 -8.06 6.67 -28.72
CA TRP A 77 -8.15 7.26 -27.39
C TRP A 77 -6.80 7.19 -26.68
N ALA A 78 -6.66 7.97 -25.61
CA ALA A 78 -5.51 7.94 -24.74
C ALA A 78 -5.90 8.27 -23.29
N ILE A 79 -5.09 7.81 -22.33
CA ILE A 79 -5.17 8.20 -20.95
C ILE A 79 -4.42 9.52 -20.80
N HIS A 80 -5.12 10.61 -20.49
CA HIS A 80 -4.53 11.94 -20.39
C HIS A 80 -4.20 12.33 -18.94
N ASP A 81 -4.84 11.68 -17.97
CA ASP A 81 -4.60 11.94 -16.55
C ASP A 81 -5.04 10.74 -15.72
N TYR A 82 -4.55 10.66 -14.48
CA TYR A 82 -4.93 9.61 -13.53
C TYR A 82 -4.81 10.09 -12.09
N GLU A 83 -5.55 9.49 -11.18
CA GLU A 83 -5.53 9.82 -9.77
C GLU A 83 -5.61 8.59 -8.87
N GLN A 84 -5.07 8.70 -7.64
CA GLN A 84 -5.11 7.68 -6.60
C GLN A 84 -4.40 6.35 -6.95
N PHE A 85 -3.42 6.38 -7.84
CA PHE A 85 -2.55 5.23 -8.14
C PHE A 85 -1.30 5.14 -7.24
N GLY A 86 -1.14 6.06 -6.26
CA GLY A 86 0.00 6.07 -5.35
C GLY A 86 1.32 6.27 -6.09
N ARG A 87 2.25 5.32 -5.94
CA ARG A 87 3.56 5.36 -6.61
C ARG A 87 3.53 4.82 -8.05
N TRP A 88 2.51 4.03 -8.39
CA TRP A 88 2.37 3.49 -9.74
C TRP A 88 2.10 4.61 -10.74
N ARG A 89 2.83 4.60 -11.84
CA ARG A 89 2.63 5.54 -12.95
C ARG A 89 1.80 4.88 -14.02
N VAL A 90 0.79 5.59 -14.50
CA VAL A 90 -0.02 5.19 -15.65
C VAL A 90 0.49 5.97 -16.86
N ASP A 91 0.86 5.24 -17.91
CA ASP A 91 1.29 5.82 -19.16
C ASP A 91 0.09 6.04 -20.12
N GLU A 92 0.25 6.95 -21.06
CA GLU A 92 -0.79 7.39 -22.02
C GLU A 92 -1.43 6.22 -22.79
N TYR A 93 -0.64 5.17 -23.04
CA TYR A 93 -1.04 4.01 -23.85
C TYR A 93 -0.98 2.68 -23.07
N ASP A 94 -1.03 2.72 -21.77
CA ASP A 94 -1.09 1.50 -20.97
C ASP A 94 -2.32 0.67 -21.32
N SER A 95 -2.19 -0.65 -21.27
CA SER A 95 -3.33 -1.54 -21.50
C SER A 95 -4.35 -1.43 -20.38
N ILE A 96 -5.63 -1.41 -20.76
CA ILE A 96 -6.73 -1.33 -19.78
C ILE A 96 -6.73 -2.53 -18.82
N GLU A 97 -6.29 -3.69 -19.26
CA GLU A 97 -6.12 -4.88 -18.42
C GLU A 97 -5.10 -4.64 -17.30
N GLN A 98 -3.98 -4.00 -17.60
CA GLN A 98 -2.95 -3.67 -16.61
C GLN A 98 -3.43 -2.58 -15.67
N VAL A 99 -4.00 -1.49 -16.20
CA VAL A 99 -4.54 -0.37 -15.42
C VAL A 99 -5.61 -0.87 -14.45
N SER A 100 -6.58 -1.66 -14.92
CA SER A 100 -7.64 -2.26 -14.11
C SER A 100 -7.06 -3.15 -13.01
N ARG A 101 -6.11 -4.02 -13.34
CA ARG A 101 -5.50 -4.94 -12.36
C ARG A 101 -4.83 -4.19 -11.23
N ILE A 102 -4.01 -3.18 -11.55
CA ILE A 102 -3.33 -2.35 -10.56
C ILE A 102 -4.34 -1.55 -9.72
N ALA A 103 -5.33 -0.94 -10.35
CA ALA A 103 -6.37 -0.18 -9.67
C ALA A 103 -7.18 -1.03 -8.69
N ARG A 104 -7.56 -2.25 -9.08
CA ARG A 104 -8.28 -3.19 -8.21
C ARG A 104 -7.43 -3.64 -7.03
N GLY A 105 -6.15 -3.93 -7.26
CA GLY A 105 -5.21 -4.24 -6.18
C GLY A 105 -5.06 -3.09 -5.18
N ILE A 106 -4.98 -1.86 -5.66
CA ILE A 106 -4.94 -0.66 -4.81
C ILE A 106 -6.25 -0.47 -4.05
N ALA A 107 -7.40 -0.64 -4.68
CA ALA A 107 -8.70 -0.51 -4.04
C ALA A 107 -8.91 -1.57 -2.94
N GLU A 108 -8.34 -2.77 -3.08
CA GLU A 108 -8.43 -3.84 -2.09
C GLU A 108 -7.39 -3.70 -0.96
N HIS A 109 -6.12 -3.42 -1.31
CA HIS A 109 -4.95 -3.49 -0.43
C HIS A 109 -4.29 -2.14 -0.11
N GLY A 110 -4.84 -1.04 -0.64
CA GLY A 110 -4.28 0.30 -0.43
C GLY A 110 -2.98 0.54 -1.22
N TYR A 111 -2.31 1.63 -0.86
CA TYR A 111 -1.08 2.04 -1.54
C TYR A 111 0.12 1.10 -1.35
N ALA A 112 0.04 0.16 -0.40
CA ALA A 112 1.04 -0.91 -0.30
C ALA A 112 1.09 -1.76 -1.58
N TYR A 113 -0.06 -2.02 -2.22
CA TYR A 113 -0.09 -2.73 -3.50
C TYR A 113 0.59 -1.95 -4.63
N ALA A 114 0.36 -0.62 -4.70
CA ALA A 114 1.03 0.24 -5.67
C ALA A 114 2.56 0.26 -5.46
N ALA A 115 3.00 0.28 -4.19
CA ALA A 115 4.41 0.24 -3.83
C ALA A 115 5.06 -1.10 -4.20
N TRP A 116 4.35 -2.20 -3.99
CA TRP A 116 4.78 -3.53 -4.39
C TRP A 116 4.91 -3.65 -5.90
N ALA A 117 3.89 -3.22 -6.65
CA ALA A 117 3.91 -3.26 -8.12
C ALA A 117 5.07 -2.42 -8.70
N ASP A 118 5.38 -1.25 -8.11
CA ASP A 118 6.52 -0.39 -8.51
C ASP A 118 7.88 -1.07 -8.27
N VAL A 119 8.03 -1.85 -7.18
CA VAL A 119 9.28 -2.58 -6.88
C VAL A 119 9.50 -3.77 -7.80
N PHE A 120 8.44 -4.49 -8.14
CA PHE A 120 8.50 -5.70 -8.97
C PHE A 120 8.15 -5.41 -10.45
N ASP A 121 8.19 -4.13 -10.85
CA ASP A 121 7.96 -3.69 -12.24
C ASP A 121 8.95 -4.36 -13.19
N GLY A 122 8.41 -5.13 -14.15
CA GLY A 122 9.20 -5.85 -15.16
C GLY A 122 8.60 -7.20 -15.58
N GLU A 123 7.69 -7.77 -14.79
CA GLU A 123 6.99 -9.02 -15.11
C GLU A 123 5.46 -8.83 -15.00
N PRO A 124 4.79 -8.25 -16.03
CA PRO A 124 3.34 -7.96 -15.97
C PRO A 124 2.45 -9.16 -15.66
N ALA A 125 2.93 -10.38 -15.90
CA ALA A 125 2.21 -11.62 -15.62
C ALA A 125 2.17 -11.98 -14.13
N SER A 126 3.04 -11.37 -13.30
CA SER A 126 3.17 -11.68 -11.88
C SER A 126 2.42 -10.72 -10.94
N PHE A 127 1.76 -9.67 -11.46
CA PHE A 127 0.97 -8.75 -10.65
C PHE A 127 -0.40 -9.33 -10.29
N ASP A 128 -0.42 -10.52 -9.70
CA ASP A 128 -1.62 -11.05 -9.09
C ASP A 128 -1.66 -10.79 -7.58
N ILE A 129 -2.86 -10.87 -7.03
CA ILE A 129 -3.11 -10.60 -5.60
C ILE A 129 -2.41 -11.63 -4.71
N ASP A 130 -2.26 -12.87 -5.18
CA ASP A 130 -1.65 -13.93 -4.38
C ASP A 130 -0.14 -13.70 -4.27
N SER A 131 0.54 -13.31 -5.35
CA SER A 131 1.95 -12.90 -5.31
C SER A 131 2.18 -11.70 -4.39
N PHE A 132 1.30 -10.71 -4.39
CA PHE A 132 1.36 -9.61 -3.42
C PHE A 132 1.25 -10.13 -1.98
N ARG A 133 0.25 -10.98 -1.68
CA ARG A 133 0.03 -11.51 -0.33
C ARG A 133 1.20 -12.38 0.17
N GLU A 134 1.86 -13.11 -0.73
CA GLU A 134 3.03 -13.92 -0.39
C GLU A 134 4.26 -13.04 -0.10
N SER A 135 4.39 -11.91 -0.78
CA SER A 135 5.53 -11.01 -0.61
C SER A 135 5.35 -9.98 0.51
N TYR A 136 4.12 -9.53 0.79
CA TYR A 136 3.85 -8.45 1.73
C TYR A 136 4.07 -8.87 3.18
N LEU A 137 5.07 -8.28 3.84
CA LEU A 137 5.44 -8.57 5.23
C LEU A 137 4.81 -7.62 6.25
N GLY A 138 4.27 -6.49 5.80
CA GLY A 138 3.59 -5.53 6.66
C GLY A 138 4.02 -4.08 6.49
N HIS A 139 3.45 -3.23 7.34
CA HIS A 139 3.79 -1.82 7.48
C HIS A 139 4.38 -1.58 8.87
N TYR A 140 5.54 -0.91 8.94
CA TYR A 140 6.32 -0.69 10.15
C TYR A 140 6.81 0.76 10.20
N ASP A 141 7.17 1.25 11.38
CA ASP A 141 7.76 2.59 11.52
C ASP A 141 9.14 2.66 10.83
N SER A 142 9.89 1.55 10.88
CA SER A 142 11.17 1.39 10.17
C SER A 142 11.48 -0.07 9.85
N VAL A 143 12.49 -0.30 9.00
CA VAL A 143 13.00 -1.67 8.75
C VAL A 143 13.55 -2.30 10.03
N THR A 144 14.13 -1.49 10.93
CA THR A 144 14.65 -1.98 12.22
C THR A 144 13.51 -2.52 13.11
N ASP A 145 12.36 -1.83 13.15
CA ASP A 145 11.20 -2.27 13.93
C ASP A 145 10.62 -3.59 13.39
N TYR A 146 10.59 -3.75 12.05
CA TYR A 146 10.26 -5.05 11.45
C TYR A 146 11.20 -6.16 11.92
N VAL A 147 12.52 -5.92 11.91
CA VAL A 147 13.52 -6.92 12.31
C VAL A 147 13.42 -7.24 13.80
N GLU A 148 13.13 -6.24 14.64
CA GLU A 148 12.93 -6.44 16.09
C GLU A 148 11.72 -7.34 16.33
N GLN A 149 10.59 -7.07 15.69
CA GLN A 149 9.40 -7.93 15.78
C GLN A 149 9.67 -9.33 15.23
N MET A 150 10.31 -9.46 14.07
CA MET A 150 10.68 -10.74 13.48
C MET A 150 11.58 -11.55 14.42
N ALA A 151 12.56 -10.92 15.05
CA ALA A 151 13.48 -11.58 15.98
C ALA A 151 12.77 -12.07 17.27
N ASP A 152 11.77 -11.30 17.72
CA ASP A 152 10.92 -11.71 18.86
C ASP A 152 10.03 -12.90 18.48
N ASP A 153 9.36 -12.85 17.33
CA ASP A 153 8.52 -13.93 16.79
C ASP A 153 9.31 -15.24 16.59
N LEU A 154 10.58 -15.14 16.18
CA LEU A 154 11.50 -16.27 16.05
C LEU A 154 12.10 -16.75 17.38
N GLY A 155 11.82 -16.04 18.49
CA GLY A 155 12.29 -16.38 19.82
C GLY A 155 13.75 -16.04 20.10
N TYR A 156 14.39 -15.18 19.31
CA TYR A 156 15.81 -14.78 19.51
C TYR A 156 16.00 -14.03 20.82
N THR A 157 15.05 -13.19 21.21
CA THR A 157 15.03 -12.53 22.53
C THR A 157 14.99 -13.53 23.66
N HIS A 158 14.19 -14.59 23.55
CA HIS A 158 14.13 -15.68 24.53
C HIS A 158 15.44 -16.48 24.63
N GLU A 159 16.20 -16.62 23.53
CA GLU A 159 17.52 -17.27 23.61
C GLU A 159 18.52 -16.42 24.41
N LEU A 160 18.44 -15.09 24.37
CA LEU A 160 19.26 -14.20 25.21
C LEU A 160 18.99 -14.40 26.71
N ASP A 161 17.76 -14.70 27.10
CA ASP A 161 17.40 -14.97 28.49
C ASP A 161 18.08 -16.23 29.07
N LYS A 162 18.49 -17.17 28.21
CA LYS A 162 19.19 -18.38 28.59
C LYS A 162 20.68 -18.15 28.87
N LEU A 163 21.19 -16.96 28.52
CA LEU A 163 22.60 -16.64 28.80
C LEU A 163 22.85 -16.57 30.30
N PRO A 164 24.08 -16.94 30.77
CA PRO A 164 24.50 -16.71 32.17
C PRO A 164 24.31 -15.23 32.54
N GLU A 165 23.85 -14.98 33.77
CA GLU A 165 23.52 -13.65 34.29
C GLU A 165 24.64 -12.61 34.05
N HIS A 166 25.90 -13.01 34.22
CA HIS A 166 27.08 -12.14 34.06
C HIS A 166 27.38 -11.78 32.61
N LEU A 167 26.77 -12.45 31.60
CA LEU A 167 26.90 -12.14 30.16
C LEU A 167 25.69 -11.40 29.62
N ARG A 168 24.54 -11.55 30.22
CA ARG A 168 23.27 -11.02 29.75
C ARG A 168 23.29 -9.51 29.52
N ASP A 169 23.99 -8.77 30.38
CA ASP A 169 24.13 -7.32 30.29
C ASP A 169 25.05 -6.85 29.13
N TYR A 170 25.85 -7.75 28.59
CA TYR A 170 26.86 -7.46 27.57
C TYR A 170 26.50 -7.94 26.16
N VAL A 171 25.48 -8.80 26.05
CA VAL A 171 25.03 -9.34 24.76
C VAL A 171 23.76 -8.61 24.31
N ARG A 172 23.78 -8.11 23.10
CA ARG A 172 22.67 -7.43 22.46
C ARG A 172 22.51 -7.95 21.03
N ILE A 173 21.27 -7.99 20.54
CA ILE A 173 21.02 -8.17 19.11
C ILE A 173 21.15 -6.80 18.45
N ASP A 174 21.94 -6.70 17.41
CA ASP A 174 22.04 -5.48 16.60
C ASP A 174 21.01 -5.55 15.45
N TYR A 175 19.77 -5.18 15.76
CA TYR A 175 18.67 -5.20 14.80
C TYR A 175 18.93 -4.28 13.62
N ALA A 176 19.63 -3.15 13.83
CA ALA A 176 19.96 -2.23 12.74
C ALA A 176 20.96 -2.84 11.76
N ALA A 177 21.96 -3.61 12.27
CA ALA A 177 22.88 -4.33 11.41
C ALA A 177 22.15 -5.43 10.62
N ILE A 178 21.25 -6.19 11.24
CA ILE A 178 20.44 -7.22 10.57
C ILE A 178 19.55 -6.57 9.49
N ALA A 179 18.88 -5.47 9.80
CA ALA A 179 18.04 -4.74 8.86
C ALA A 179 18.84 -4.28 7.62
N ASN A 180 20.04 -3.75 7.84
CA ASN A 180 20.94 -3.34 6.76
C ASN A 180 21.39 -4.54 5.91
N ASP A 181 21.73 -5.65 6.54
CA ASP A 181 22.17 -6.86 5.83
C ASP A 181 21.04 -7.44 4.98
N MET A 182 19.80 -7.54 5.51
CA MET A 182 18.63 -8.02 4.77
C MET A 182 18.30 -7.12 3.56
N HIS A 183 18.47 -5.81 3.71
CA HIS A 183 18.26 -4.87 2.61
C HIS A 183 19.38 -5.00 1.55
N LEU A 184 20.64 -5.08 1.95
CA LEU A 184 21.78 -5.19 1.04
C LEU A 184 21.86 -6.55 0.34
N SER A 185 21.45 -7.64 1.00
CA SER A 185 21.37 -8.98 0.38
C SER A 185 20.20 -9.08 -0.60
N GLY A 186 19.25 -8.13 -0.56
CA GLY A 186 18.06 -8.19 -1.36
C GLY A 186 17.04 -9.23 -0.87
N ASP A 187 17.05 -9.60 0.41
CA ASP A 187 16.04 -10.50 0.98
C ASP A 187 14.70 -9.79 1.16
N ILE A 188 14.77 -8.47 1.37
CA ILE A 188 13.61 -7.60 1.50
C ILE A 188 13.76 -6.33 0.66
N ALA A 189 12.63 -5.82 0.19
CA ALA A 189 12.48 -4.46 -0.31
C ALA A 189 11.68 -3.63 0.70
N ALA A 190 12.14 -2.41 0.98
CA ALA A 190 11.47 -1.47 1.86
C ALA A 190 11.10 -0.21 1.08
N VAL A 191 9.82 0.15 1.10
CA VAL A 191 9.28 1.32 0.39
C VAL A 191 8.65 2.27 1.38
N GLY A 192 9.09 3.53 1.39
CA GLY A 192 8.54 4.54 2.29
C GLY A 192 7.07 4.85 2.00
N ASP A 193 6.26 4.89 3.05
CA ASP A 193 4.91 5.42 3.00
C ASP A 193 4.95 6.95 3.14
N PRO A 194 4.32 7.71 2.24
CA PRO A 194 4.22 9.16 2.37
C PRO A 194 3.58 9.64 3.67
N ASN A 195 2.74 8.82 4.29
CA ASN A 195 2.07 9.11 5.56
C ASN A 195 2.93 8.75 6.79
N GLY A 196 4.09 8.15 6.59
CA GLY A 196 5.03 7.72 7.62
C GLY A 196 5.21 6.21 7.66
N GLY A 197 6.41 5.76 8.06
CA GLY A 197 6.75 4.35 8.08
C GLY A 197 7.18 3.79 6.72
N VAL A 198 7.21 2.47 6.63
CA VAL A 198 7.68 1.72 5.47
C VAL A 198 6.84 0.47 5.25
N TRP A 199 6.52 0.16 4.00
CA TRP A 199 6.03 -1.15 3.59
C TRP A 199 7.21 -2.08 3.32
N ILE A 200 7.15 -3.30 3.85
CA ILE A 200 8.21 -4.30 3.69
C ILE A 200 7.69 -5.44 2.83
N PHE A 201 8.50 -5.84 1.85
CA PHE A 201 8.19 -6.94 0.95
C PHE A 201 9.34 -7.93 0.92
N ARG A 202 9.03 -9.24 0.89
CA ARG A 202 9.98 -10.30 0.59
C ARG A 202 10.25 -10.31 -0.91
N THR A 203 11.52 -10.44 -1.29
CA THR A 203 11.94 -10.44 -2.71
C THR A 203 12.27 -11.83 -3.23
N ASN A 204 12.59 -12.79 -2.34
CA ASN A 204 12.88 -14.18 -2.68
C ASN A 204 11.61 -15.02 -2.48
N LEU A 205 10.79 -15.16 -3.51
CA LEU A 205 9.58 -15.99 -3.56
C LEU A 205 9.91 -17.36 -4.19
#